data_ba6b3523a27550af1829ab0850e0e2ac
#
_entry.id   ba6b3523a27550af1829ab0850e0e2ac
#
_cell.length_a   1.000
_cell.length_b   1.000
_cell.length_c   1.000
_cell.angle_alpha   90.00
_cell.angle_beta   90.00
_cell.angle_gamma   90.00
#
_symmetry.space_group_name_H-M   'P 1'
#
loop_
_entity.id
_entity.type
_entity.pdbx_description
1 polymer ?
#
loop_
_entity_poly.entity_id
_entity_poly.type
_entity_poly.pdbx_seq_one_letter_code
_entity_poly.pdbx_strand_id
1 'polypeptide(L)'
;MTAKEFLRMARTVDRRVDEAQERVEKLRARLEAGRLSHITGMPRGGAQDWTETADRLIELERRVNARTRELVRWKLAAMDAIDRVDEARLREVLELYYIDGYTWEQVAQRMQQIGRAHV
;
A
#
# COMPACT_ATOMS: atom_id res chain seq x y z
N MET A 1 14.14 -17.42 0.53
CA MET A 1 12.96 -16.88 -0.23
C MET A 1 13.15 -17.17 -1.72
N THR A 2 12.14 -17.73 -2.35
CA THR A 2 12.18 -17.98 -3.79
C THR A 2 11.87 -16.70 -4.58
N ALA A 3 12.25 -16.68 -5.86
CA ALA A 3 11.91 -15.56 -6.76
C ALA A 3 10.40 -15.33 -6.82
N LYS A 4 9.62 -16.40 -6.84
CA LYS A 4 8.16 -16.34 -6.89
C LYS A 4 7.57 -15.70 -5.62
N GLU A 5 8.10 -16.05 -4.45
CA GLU A 5 7.68 -15.45 -3.17
C GLU A 5 8.02 -13.97 -3.13
N PHE A 6 9.20 -13.62 -3.59
CA PHE A 6 9.66 -12.23 -3.70
C PHE A 6 8.73 -11.39 -4.57
N LEU A 7 8.39 -11.88 -5.76
CA LEU A 7 7.50 -11.18 -6.69
C LEU A 7 6.07 -11.10 -6.15
N ARG A 8 5.58 -12.15 -5.48
CA ARG A 8 4.26 -12.13 -4.83
C ARG A 8 4.19 -11.07 -3.75
N MET A 9 5.25 -10.89 -2.98
CA MET A 9 5.31 -9.83 -1.97
C MET A 9 5.17 -8.45 -2.63
N ALA A 10 5.89 -8.22 -3.72
CA ALA A 10 5.80 -6.96 -4.47
C ALA A 10 4.37 -6.67 -4.95
N ARG A 11 3.66 -7.69 -5.41
CA ARG A 11 2.27 -7.56 -5.89
C ARG A 11 1.32 -7.08 -4.78
N THR A 12 1.57 -7.44 -3.54
CA THR A 12 0.67 -7.09 -2.42
C THR A 12 1.01 -5.76 -1.74
N VAL A 13 2.11 -5.10 -2.15
CA VAL A 13 2.59 -3.89 -1.47
C VAL A 13 1.55 -2.78 -1.46
N ASP A 14 0.98 -2.44 -2.61
CA ASP A 14 0.04 -1.32 -2.70
C ASP A 14 -1.18 -1.54 -1.80
N ARG A 15 -1.73 -2.74 -1.81
CA ARG A 15 -2.86 -3.10 -0.95
C ARG A 15 -2.50 -2.99 0.53
N ARG A 16 -1.34 -3.47 0.92
CA ARG A 16 -0.89 -3.42 2.32
C ARG A 16 -0.67 -1.99 2.80
N VAL A 17 -0.13 -1.15 1.93
CA VAL A 17 0.04 0.28 2.21
C VAL A 17 -1.32 0.96 2.37
N ASP A 18 -2.25 0.71 1.46
CA ASP A 18 -3.60 1.27 1.51
C ASP A 18 -4.34 0.85 2.78
N GLU A 19 -4.28 -0.43 3.15
CA GLU A 19 -4.90 -0.95 4.39
C GLU A 19 -4.32 -0.26 5.64
N ALA A 20 -3.01 -0.07 5.66
CA ALA A 20 -2.33 0.58 6.79
C ALA A 20 -2.74 2.05 6.89
N GLN A 21 -2.81 2.75 5.77
CA GLN A 21 -3.25 4.14 5.72
C GLN A 21 -4.71 4.30 6.14
N GLU A 22 -5.58 3.38 5.77
CA GLU A 22 -6.97 3.38 6.24
C GLU A 22 -7.08 3.29 7.76
N ARG A 23 -6.23 2.48 8.38
CA ARG A 23 -6.20 2.38 9.85
C ARG A 23 -5.82 3.70 10.50
N VAL A 24 -4.85 4.40 9.94
CA VAL A 24 -4.43 5.73 10.39
C VAL A 24 -5.59 6.72 10.24
N GLU A 25 -6.25 6.73 9.09
CA GLU A 25 -7.38 7.64 8.82
C GLU A 25 -8.54 7.40 9.77
N LYS A 26 -8.86 6.15 10.07
CA LYS A 26 -9.92 5.81 11.04
C LYS A 26 -9.58 6.33 12.43
N LEU A 27 -8.33 6.19 12.85
CA LEU A 27 -7.89 6.68 14.15
C LEU A 27 -7.90 8.22 14.21
N ARG A 28 -7.48 8.88 13.13
CA ARG A 28 -7.59 10.34 13.00
C ARG A 28 -9.03 10.81 13.12
N ALA A 29 -9.95 10.12 12.45
CA ALA A 29 -11.37 10.45 12.50
C ALA A 29 -11.91 10.36 13.93
N ARG A 30 -11.52 9.33 14.68
CA ARG A 30 -11.88 9.18 16.08
C ARG A 30 -11.31 10.29 16.95
N LEU A 31 -10.07 10.65 16.71
CA LEU A 31 -9.39 11.73 17.44
C LEU A 31 -10.08 13.06 17.17
N GLU A 32 -10.41 13.37 15.93
CA GLU A 32 -11.11 14.58 15.54
C GLU A 32 -12.52 14.63 16.15
N ALA A 33 -13.26 13.53 16.12
CA ALA A 33 -14.58 13.43 16.77
C ALA A 33 -14.47 13.65 18.28
N GLY A 34 -13.45 13.09 18.92
CA GLY A 34 -13.18 13.30 20.34
C GLY A 34 -12.87 14.77 20.68
N ARG A 35 -12.08 15.42 19.83
CA ARG A 35 -11.75 16.83 19.96
C ARG A 35 -12.99 17.72 19.85
N LEU A 36 -13.84 17.47 18.86
CA LEU A 36 -15.09 18.20 18.66
C LEU A 36 -16.03 18.02 19.84
N SER A 37 -16.18 16.80 20.36
CA SER A 37 -16.98 16.53 21.55
C SER A 37 -16.48 17.29 22.78
N HIS A 38 -15.18 17.39 22.93
CA HIS A 38 -14.55 18.14 24.03
C HIS A 38 -14.84 19.64 23.92
N ILE A 39 -14.77 20.21 22.72
CA ILE A 39 -15.05 21.62 22.45
C ILE A 39 -16.56 21.94 22.72
N THR A 40 -17.43 21.02 22.37
CA THR A 40 -18.91 21.23 22.59
C THR A 40 -19.35 20.97 24.01
N GLY A 41 -18.45 20.56 24.90
CA GLY A 41 -18.78 20.29 26.31
C GLY A 41 -19.57 19.02 26.55
N MET A 42 -19.68 18.15 25.59
CA MET A 42 -20.32 16.85 25.76
C MET A 42 -19.50 15.96 26.70
N PRO A 43 -20.15 15.32 27.71
CA PRO A 43 -19.44 14.43 28.61
C PRO A 43 -19.04 13.18 27.89
N ARG A 44 -17.78 13.13 27.47
CA ARG A 44 -17.08 11.91 27.09
C ARG A 44 -15.90 11.75 28.03
N GLY A 45 -15.36 10.53 28.10
CA GLY A 45 -14.17 10.25 28.85
C GLY A 45 -13.19 11.41 28.79
N GLY A 46 -12.60 11.80 29.87
CA GLY A 46 -11.91 13.06 30.06
C GLY A 46 -10.76 13.30 29.09
N ALA A 47 -10.08 14.44 29.27
CA ALA A 47 -8.90 14.87 28.51
C ALA A 47 -7.81 13.79 28.39
N GLN A 48 -7.76 12.88 29.36
CA GLN A 48 -6.82 11.76 29.40
C GLN A 48 -7.04 10.77 28.26
N ASP A 49 -8.30 10.43 27.96
CA ASP A 49 -8.63 9.53 26.84
C ASP A 49 -8.26 10.14 25.49
N TRP A 50 -8.45 11.43 25.35
CA TRP A 50 -8.09 12.15 24.14
C TRP A 50 -6.55 12.17 23.94
N THR A 51 -5.81 12.40 25.03
CA THR A 51 -4.32 12.39 25.01
C THR A 51 -3.80 11.00 24.65
N GLU A 52 -4.36 9.95 25.25
CA GLU A 52 -3.99 8.57 24.92
C GLU A 52 -4.25 8.24 23.46
N THR A 53 -5.40 8.68 22.92
CA THR A 53 -5.74 8.48 21.53
C THR A 53 -4.76 9.20 20.61
N ALA A 54 -4.37 10.43 20.95
CA ALA A 54 -3.39 11.19 20.20
C ALA A 54 -2.01 10.50 20.21
N ASP A 55 -1.57 9.99 21.35
CA ASP A 55 -0.30 9.27 21.48
C ASP A 55 -0.31 7.98 20.66
N ARG A 56 -1.43 7.25 20.65
CA ARG A 56 -1.61 6.05 19.83
C ARG A 56 -1.56 6.37 18.34
N LEU A 57 -2.14 7.49 17.93
CA LEU A 57 -2.09 7.94 16.54
C LEU A 57 -0.66 8.21 16.10
N ILE A 58 0.11 8.94 16.90
CA ILE A 58 1.51 9.25 16.63
C ILE A 58 2.33 7.96 16.48
N GLU A 59 2.16 7.02 17.40
CA GLU A 59 2.85 5.74 17.37
C GLU A 59 2.45 4.91 16.16
N LEU A 60 1.15 4.88 15.82
CA LEU A 60 0.66 4.15 14.66
C LEU A 60 1.21 4.75 13.36
N GLU A 61 1.18 6.08 13.22
CA GLU A 61 1.73 6.75 12.05
C GLU A 61 3.21 6.42 11.86
N ARG A 62 3.98 6.41 12.94
CA ARG A 62 5.40 6.07 12.89
C ARG A 62 5.63 4.64 12.40
N ARG A 63 4.86 3.68 12.92
CA ARG A 63 4.95 2.27 12.50
C ARG A 63 4.51 2.08 11.05
N VAL A 64 3.43 2.73 10.66
CA VAL A 64 2.92 2.66 9.28
C VAL A 64 3.94 3.24 8.31
N ASN A 65 4.53 4.39 8.63
CA ASN A 65 5.55 5.00 7.79
C ASN A 65 6.80 4.11 7.63
N ALA A 66 7.26 3.50 8.72
CA ALA A 66 8.40 2.58 8.68
C ALA A 66 8.08 1.34 7.83
N ARG A 67 6.90 0.77 8.02
CA ARG A 67 6.46 -0.41 7.24
C ARG A 67 6.25 -0.05 5.76
N THR A 68 5.70 1.12 5.48
CA THR A 68 5.51 1.61 4.11
C THR A 68 6.86 1.73 3.39
N ARG A 69 7.86 2.31 4.04
CA ARG A 69 9.20 2.41 3.45
C ARG A 69 9.78 1.04 3.14
N GLU A 70 9.62 0.09 4.04
CA GLU A 70 10.07 -1.30 3.83
C GLU A 70 9.37 -1.95 2.64
N LEU A 71 8.06 -1.82 2.56
CA LEU A 71 7.26 -2.37 1.46
C LEU A 71 7.62 -1.75 0.11
N VAL A 72 7.83 -0.43 0.09
CA VAL A 72 8.25 0.27 -1.13
C VAL A 72 9.63 -0.22 -1.59
N ARG A 73 10.56 -0.48 -0.68
CA ARG A 73 11.87 -1.07 -1.03
C ARG A 73 11.71 -2.42 -1.71
N TRP A 74 10.79 -3.26 -1.24
CA TRP A 74 10.49 -4.55 -1.87
C TRP A 74 10.00 -4.36 -3.30
N LYS A 75 9.09 -3.41 -3.50
CA LYS A 75 8.56 -3.11 -4.82
C LYS A 75 9.65 -2.60 -5.77
N LEU A 76 10.47 -1.68 -5.32
CA LEU A 76 11.59 -1.16 -6.12
C LEU A 76 12.58 -2.26 -6.49
N ALA A 77 12.91 -3.14 -5.55
CA ALA A 77 13.81 -4.27 -5.81
C ALA A 77 13.20 -5.23 -6.84
N ALA A 78 11.88 -5.47 -6.77
CA ALA A 78 11.18 -6.29 -7.76
C ALA A 78 11.19 -5.64 -9.15
N MET A 79 10.98 -4.33 -9.24
CA MET A 79 11.06 -3.58 -10.49
C MET A 79 12.45 -3.70 -11.11
N ASP A 80 13.50 -3.53 -10.31
CA ASP A 80 14.88 -3.68 -10.79
C ASP A 80 15.17 -5.09 -11.30
N ALA A 81 14.67 -6.11 -10.62
CA ALA A 81 14.82 -7.50 -11.04
C ALA A 81 14.10 -7.76 -12.36
N ILE A 82 12.90 -7.24 -12.53
CA ILE A 82 12.11 -7.38 -13.76
C ILE A 82 12.80 -6.65 -14.93
N ASP A 83 13.36 -5.47 -14.69
CA ASP A 83 14.08 -4.69 -15.70
C ASP A 83 15.28 -5.44 -16.30
N ARG A 84 15.82 -6.43 -15.56
CA ARG A 84 16.93 -7.28 -16.04
C ARG A 84 16.48 -8.44 -16.90
N VAL A 85 15.20 -8.67 -17.06
CA VAL A 85 14.67 -9.73 -17.93
C VAL A 85 14.89 -9.30 -19.39
N ASP A 86 15.62 -10.10 -20.13
CA ASP A 86 16.03 -9.76 -21.49
C ASP A 86 14.89 -9.78 -22.49
N GLU A 87 13.94 -10.70 -22.32
CA GLU A 87 12.80 -10.82 -23.22
C GLU A 87 11.78 -9.72 -22.90
N ALA A 88 11.61 -8.76 -23.83
CA ALA A 88 10.75 -7.60 -23.64
C ALA A 88 9.29 -7.97 -23.33
N ARG A 89 8.79 -9.02 -23.99
CA ARG A 89 7.40 -9.46 -23.81
C ARG A 89 7.16 -10.07 -22.43
N LEU A 90 8.10 -10.89 -21.97
CA LEU A 90 8.04 -11.47 -20.63
C LEU A 90 8.17 -10.38 -19.56
N ARG A 91 9.08 -9.44 -19.77
CA ARG A 91 9.24 -8.29 -18.87
C ARG A 91 7.94 -7.52 -18.71
N GLU A 92 7.23 -7.23 -19.81
CA GLU A 92 5.95 -6.53 -19.81
C GLU A 92 4.89 -7.30 -19.02
N VAL A 93 4.79 -8.61 -19.23
CA VAL A 93 3.86 -9.47 -18.48
C VAL A 93 4.14 -9.40 -16.98
N LEU A 94 5.40 -9.49 -16.59
CA LEU A 94 5.80 -9.45 -15.18
C LEU A 94 5.50 -8.09 -14.55
N GLU A 95 5.73 -7.00 -15.26
CA GLU A 95 5.40 -5.66 -14.77
C GLU A 95 3.89 -5.50 -14.56
N LEU A 96 3.10 -5.88 -15.54
CA LEU A 96 1.64 -5.75 -15.46
C LEU A 96 1.06 -6.54 -14.28
N TYR A 97 1.52 -7.76 -14.08
CA TYR A 97 0.99 -8.62 -13.03
C TYR A 97 1.53 -8.28 -11.64
N TYR A 98 2.86 -8.18 -11.50
CA TYR A 98 3.50 -8.04 -10.18
C TYR A 98 3.64 -6.60 -9.71
N ILE A 99 3.83 -5.65 -10.61
CA ILE A 99 4.04 -4.25 -10.25
C ILE A 99 2.72 -3.47 -10.32
N ASP A 100 2.00 -3.59 -11.44
CA ASP A 100 0.76 -2.84 -11.65
C ASP A 100 -0.46 -3.51 -11.00
N GLY A 101 -0.35 -4.78 -10.63
CA GLY A 101 -1.38 -5.49 -9.89
C GLY A 101 -2.57 -5.99 -10.72
N TYR A 102 -2.44 -6.04 -12.03
CA TYR A 102 -3.51 -6.54 -12.90
C TYR A 102 -3.74 -8.03 -12.72
N THR A 103 -4.97 -8.49 -12.95
CA THR A 103 -5.29 -9.91 -13.02
C THR A 103 -4.71 -10.51 -14.31
N TRP A 104 -4.57 -11.84 -14.35
CA TRP A 104 -4.09 -12.51 -15.56
C TRP A 104 -4.96 -12.22 -16.77
N GLU A 105 -6.28 -12.09 -16.60
CA GLU A 105 -7.20 -11.72 -17.68
C GLU A 105 -6.90 -10.31 -18.19
N GLN A 106 -6.69 -9.35 -17.30
CA GLN A 106 -6.34 -7.99 -17.67
C GLN A 106 -4.97 -7.93 -18.35
N VAL A 107 -3.99 -8.70 -17.87
CA VAL A 107 -2.68 -8.81 -18.49
C VAL A 107 -2.81 -9.31 -19.93
N ALA A 108 -3.61 -10.37 -20.15
CA ALA A 108 -3.84 -10.91 -21.48
C ALA A 108 -4.43 -9.87 -22.42
N GLN A 109 -5.43 -9.11 -21.96
CA GLN A 109 -6.04 -8.05 -22.75
C GLN A 109 -5.04 -6.96 -23.13
N ARG A 110 -4.24 -6.51 -22.18
CA ARG A 110 -3.23 -5.48 -22.42
C ARG A 110 -2.13 -5.96 -23.36
N MET A 111 -1.72 -7.20 -23.24
CA MET A 111 -0.72 -7.79 -24.12
C MET A 111 -1.23 -7.91 -25.57
N GLN A 112 -2.51 -8.18 -25.76
CA GLN A 112 -3.14 -8.15 -27.08
C GLN A 112 -3.13 -6.76 -27.68
N GLN A 113 -3.45 -5.73 -26.89
CA GLN A 113 -3.41 -4.33 -27.33
C GLN A 113 -1.99 -3.91 -27.73
N ILE A 114 -1.00 -4.28 -26.94
CA ILE A 114 0.42 -4.00 -27.23
C ILE A 114 0.83 -4.71 -28.53
N GLY A 115 0.46 -5.98 -28.69
CA GLY A 115 0.73 -6.75 -29.91
C GLY A 115 0.12 -6.11 -31.16
N ARG A 116 -1.11 -5.60 -31.06
CA ARG A 116 -1.77 -4.88 -32.16
C ARG A 116 -1.07 -3.58 -32.52
N ALA A 117 -0.56 -2.86 -31.52
CA ALA A 117 0.14 -1.61 -31.73
C ALA A 117 1.46 -1.81 -32.48
N HIS A 118 2.07 -2.97 -32.40
CA HIS A 118 3.33 -3.31 -33.05
C HIS A 118 3.18 -3.98 -34.42
N VAL A 119 1.96 -4.22 -34.85
CA VAL A 119 1.65 -4.72 -36.19
C VAL A 119 1.43 -3.55 -37.22
#